data_580f46b717140d0a08d6066192d6656c
#
_entry.id   580f46b717140d0a08d6066192d6656c
#
_cell.length_a   1.000
_cell.length_b   1.000
_cell.length_c   1.000
_cell.angle_alpha   90.00
_cell.angle_beta   90.00
_cell.angle_gamma   90.00
#
_symmetry.space_group_name_H-M   'P 1'
#
loop_
_entity.id
_entity.type
_entity.pdbx_description
1 polymer ?
#
loop_
_entity_poly.entity_id
_entity_poly.type
_entity_poly.pdbx_seq_one_letter_code
_entity_poly.pdbx_strand_id
1 'polypeptide(L)'
;MELKNLILGFDFGEKESQICCYDRADRDAVSVPIRKGSIEEAFPTALFKKPGEDKWYAAVRGSQEDGEEAELLEVEHLYEVCMNERPYMIEDTAYAPGELLAVFLKAALQAAGVIEPGLQIAGITVTTPKLTRAFVKNLRCAYELLGIPRGRAYLQEYTESFYYHTLYQKPELWSRNVGMFR
;
A
#
# COMPACT_ATOMS: atom_id res chain seq x y z
N MET A 1 25.44 2.78 6.66
CA MET A 1 24.17 2.05 6.92
C MET A 1 23.97 1.15 5.72
N GLU A 2 24.04 -0.16 5.88
CA GLU A 2 23.81 -1.08 4.75
C GLU A 2 22.39 -0.87 4.21
N LEU A 3 22.28 -0.70 2.91
CA LEU A 3 21.00 -0.62 2.21
C LEU A 3 20.27 -1.95 2.40
N LYS A 4 19.39 -2.00 3.37
CA LYS A 4 18.55 -3.18 3.57
C LYS A 4 17.59 -3.29 2.39
N ASN A 5 17.66 -4.37 1.66
CA ASN A 5 16.65 -4.72 0.67
C ASN A 5 15.34 -5.01 1.42
N LEU A 6 14.40 -4.07 1.39
CA LEU A 6 13.10 -4.23 2.06
C LEU A 6 12.15 -5.07 1.21
N ILE A 7 11.50 -6.00 1.88
CA ILE A 7 10.33 -6.70 1.34
C ILE A 7 9.11 -6.13 2.07
N LEU A 8 8.18 -5.56 1.32
CA LEU A 8 7.03 -4.86 1.84
C LEU A 8 5.74 -5.65 1.60
N GLY A 9 4.87 -5.65 2.58
CA GLY A 9 3.45 -5.92 2.42
C GLY A 9 2.67 -4.62 2.56
N PHE A 10 1.75 -4.37 1.67
CA PHE A 10 0.84 -3.24 1.73
C PHE A 10 -0.60 -3.75 1.62
N ASP A 11 -1.33 -3.68 2.71
CA ASP A 11 -2.75 -3.97 2.70
C ASP A 11 -3.53 -2.73 2.25
N PHE A 12 -4.20 -2.84 1.10
CA PHE A 12 -5.05 -1.80 0.54
C PHE A 12 -6.51 -2.17 0.73
N GLY A 13 -7.04 -1.80 1.88
CA GLY A 13 -8.43 -2.05 2.26
C GLY A 13 -9.37 -0.91 1.89
N GLU A 14 -10.67 -1.19 1.99
CA GLU A 14 -11.74 -0.24 1.63
C GLU A 14 -11.77 1.00 2.54
N LYS A 15 -11.53 0.82 3.83
CA LYS A 15 -11.54 1.89 4.83
C LYS A 15 -10.20 2.15 5.44
N GLU A 16 -9.42 1.10 5.64
CA GLU A 16 -8.13 1.13 6.31
C GLU A 16 -7.09 0.39 5.49
N SER A 17 -5.87 0.88 5.56
CA SER A 17 -4.68 0.29 4.97
C SER A 17 -3.66 -0.02 6.04
N GLN A 18 -2.72 -0.91 5.75
CA GLN A 18 -1.64 -1.28 6.66
C GLN A 18 -0.35 -1.53 5.88
N ILE A 19 0.79 -1.25 6.52
CA ILE A 19 2.11 -1.53 5.97
C ILE A 19 2.81 -2.53 6.89
N CYS A 20 3.48 -3.52 6.31
CA CYS A 20 4.40 -4.37 7.03
C CYS A 20 5.72 -4.51 6.28
N CYS A 21 6.80 -4.76 7.04
CA CYS A 21 8.12 -5.08 6.51
C CYS A 21 8.48 -6.50 6.92
N TYR A 22 8.95 -7.32 5.98
CA TYR A 22 9.49 -8.61 6.30
C TYR A 22 10.96 -8.49 6.70
N ASP A 23 11.26 -8.88 7.95
CA ASP A 23 12.63 -8.99 8.42
C ASP A 23 13.19 -10.40 8.09
N ARG A 24 14.26 -10.41 7.30
CA ARG A 24 14.92 -11.67 6.91
C ARG A 24 15.70 -12.31 8.03
N ALA A 25 16.15 -11.54 9.01
CA ALA A 25 16.91 -12.06 10.14
C ALA A 25 15.99 -12.84 11.09
N ASP A 26 14.87 -12.25 11.44
CA ASP A 26 13.89 -12.85 12.34
C ASP A 26 12.89 -13.76 11.59
N ARG A 27 12.87 -13.71 10.27
CA ARG A 27 11.95 -14.43 9.39
C ARG A 27 10.48 -14.17 9.72
N ASP A 28 10.21 -12.93 10.09
CA ASP A 28 8.87 -12.49 10.48
C ASP A 28 8.49 -11.17 9.81
N ALA A 29 7.19 -10.90 9.74
CA ALA A 29 6.65 -9.65 9.23
C ALA A 29 6.28 -8.75 10.41
N VAL A 30 6.81 -7.54 10.40
CA VAL A 30 6.55 -6.54 11.41
C VAL A 30 5.71 -5.42 10.82
N SER A 31 4.61 -5.09 11.49
CA SER A 31 3.78 -3.93 11.13
C SER A 31 4.56 -2.63 11.30
N VAL A 32 4.39 -1.71 10.36
CA VAL A 32 5.01 -0.40 10.36
C VAL A 32 3.92 0.66 10.54
N PRO A 33 3.88 1.35 11.68
CA PRO A 33 2.91 2.42 11.87
C PRO A 33 3.21 3.59 10.92
N ILE A 34 2.15 4.21 10.39
CA ILE A 34 2.30 5.35 9.48
C ILE A 34 2.86 6.60 10.17
N ARG A 35 2.77 6.67 11.50
CA ARG A 35 3.34 7.71 12.34
C ARG A 35 4.34 7.11 13.30
N LYS A 36 5.55 7.67 13.34
CA LYS A 36 6.57 7.26 14.29
C LYS A 36 6.05 7.43 15.73
N GLY A 37 6.08 6.34 16.50
CA GLY A 37 5.61 6.32 17.89
C GLY A 37 4.11 6.08 18.07
N SER A 38 3.33 5.89 16.99
CA SER A 38 1.97 5.39 17.08
C SER A 38 1.95 3.91 17.43
N ILE A 39 0.96 3.51 18.21
CA ILE A 39 0.62 2.10 18.45
C ILE A 39 -0.41 1.58 17.43
N GLU A 40 -1.01 2.47 16.65
CA GLU A 40 -1.95 2.10 15.59
C GLU A 40 -1.18 1.63 14.36
N GLU A 41 -1.42 0.39 13.96
CA GLU A 41 -0.79 -0.24 12.80
C GLU A 41 -1.56 0.02 11.51
N ALA A 42 -2.89 0.10 11.61
CA ALA A 42 -3.76 0.46 10.50
C ALA A 42 -3.97 1.97 10.43
N PHE A 43 -4.21 2.47 9.22
CA PHE A 43 -4.47 3.89 8.96
C PHE A 43 -5.56 4.05 7.89
N PRO A 44 -6.29 5.17 7.87
CA PRO A 44 -7.34 5.40 6.88
C PRO A 44 -6.84 5.30 5.44
N THR A 45 -7.60 4.62 4.58
CA THR A 45 -7.37 4.61 3.12
C THR A 45 -7.87 5.94 2.55
N ALA A 46 -7.16 7.01 2.85
CA ALA A 46 -7.50 8.39 2.49
C ALA A 46 -6.30 9.11 1.90
N LEU A 47 -6.53 9.89 0.85
CA LEU A 47 -5.51 10.69 0.16
C LEU A 47 -5.96 12.14 0.09
N PHE A 48 -5.06 13.03 0.45
CA PHE A 48 -5.32 14.48 0.50
C PHE A 48 -4.32 15.22 -0.38
N LYS A 49 -4.78 16.25 -1.08
CA LYS A 49 -3.97 17.15 -1.90
C LYS A 49 -3.96 18.55 -1.31
N LYS A 50 -2.81 19.21 -1.28
CA LYS A 50 -2.74 20.65 -0.96
C LYS A 50 -3.20 21.46 -2.19
N PRO A 51 -4.18 22.37 -2.04
CA PRO A 51 -4.68 23.17 -3.14
C PRO A 51 -3.56 23.97 -3.82
N GLY A 52 -3.56 23.97 -5.16
CA GLY A 52 -2.57 24.72 -5.95
C GLY A 52 -1.15 24.14 -5.95
N GLU A 53 -0.88 23.07 -5.21
CA GLU A 53 0.44 22.43 -5.13
C GLU A 53 0.35 20.95 -5.53
N ASP A 54 1.46 20.39 -6.01
CA ASP A 54 1.61 18.95 -6.22
C ASP A 54 2.14 18.27 -4.95
N LYS A 55 1.48 18.53 -3.83
CA LYS A 55 1.83 18.00 -2.52
C LYS A 55 0.68 17.14 -1.98
N TRP A 56 1.00 15.90 -1.63
CA TRP A 56 0.03 14.87 -1.28
C TRP A 56 0.34 14.25 0.07
N TYR A 57 -0.71 13.85 0.78
CA TYR A 57 -0.63 13.25 2.10
C TYR A 57 -1.54 12.03 2.18
N ALA A 58 -1.02 10.92 2.72
CA ALA A 58 -1.81 9.74 3.01
C ALA A 58 -2.25 9.74 4.48
N ALA A 59 -3.48 9.29 4.74
CA ALA A 59 -4.01 8.98 6.06
C ALA A 59 -4.10 10.11 7.09
N VAL A 60 -3.66 11.33 6.78
CA VAL A 60 -3.60 12.40 7.77
C VAL A 60 -4.14 13.70 7.19
N ARG A 61 -5.19 14.25 7.78
CA ARG A 61 -5.54 15.66 7.58
C ARG A 61 -4.41 16.50 8.21
N GLY A 62 -3.58 17.09 7.36
CA GLY A 62 -2.52 18.01 7.74
C GLY A 62 -1.54 17.45 8.77
N SER A 63 -0.27 17.32 8.43
CA SER A 63 0.75 17.22 9.47
C SER A 63 0.77 18.56 10.21
N GLN A 64 0.68 18.52 11.54
CA GLN A 64 0.78 19.71 12.41
C GLN A 64 2.14 20.41 12.32
N GLU A 65 3.00 20.03 11.37
CA GLU A 65 4.33 20.63 11.21
C GLU A 65 4.31 22.03 10.61
N ASP A 66 3.26 22.42 9.88
CA ASP A 66 3.22 23.72 9.20
C ASP A 66 2.37 24.78 9.93
N GLY A 67 1.78 24.48 11.10
CA GLY A 67 1.10 25.47 11.94
C GLY A 67 -0.10 26.21 11.29
N GLU A 68 -0.43 25.91 10.04
CA GLU A 68 -1.59 26.41 9.32
C GLU A 68 -2.57 25.26 9.10
N GLU A 69 -3.83 25.45 9.47
CA GLU A 69 -4.95 24.61 9.02
C GLU A 69 -5.15 24.81 7.51
N ALA A 70 -4.24 24.25 6.70
CA ALA A 70 -4.42 24.27 5.26
C ALA A 70 -5.64 23.41 4.93
N GLU A 71 -6.62 23.99 4.25
CA GLU A 71 -7.76 23.28 3.71
C GLU A 71 -7.25 22.28 2.66
N LEU A 72 -7.24 20.98 3.02
CA LEU A 72 -6.80 19.92 2.12
C LEU A 72 -8.00 19.38 1.33
N LEU A 73 -7.78 19.10 0.06
CA LEU A 73 -8.75 18.44 -0.81
C LEU A 73 -8.62 16.93 -0.65
N GLU A 74 -9.70 16.30 -0.20
CA GLU A 74 -9.76 14.85 -0.06
C GLU A 74 -10.14 14.19 -1.39
N VAL A 75 -9.48 13.09 -1.73
CA VAL A 75 -9.94 12.17 -2.77
C VAL A 75 -11.02 11.28 -2.16
N GLU A 76 -12.28 11.67 -2.35
CA GLU A 76 -13.42 10.92 -1.83
C GLU A 76 -13.43 9.49 -2.37
N HIS A 77 -13.68 8.52 -1.48
CA HIS A 77 -13.80 7.11 -1.84
C HIS A 77 -12.59 6.57 -2.64
N LEU A 78 -11.38 6.86 -2.18
CA LEU A 78 -10.14 6.48 -2.87
C LEU A 78 -10.11 5.01 -3.30
N TYR A 79 -10.59 4.10 -2.43
CA TYR A 79 -10.63 2.68 -2.76
C TYR A 79 -11.48 2.41 -3.99
N GLU A 80 -12.71 2.90 -4.04
CA GLU A 80 -13.63 2.73 -5.18
C GLU A 80 -13.09 3.40 -6.44
N VAL A 81 -12.44 4.57 -6.32
CA VAL A 81 -11.74 5.22 -7.43
C VAL A 81 -10.69 4.29 -8.00
N CYS A 82 -9.86 3.68 -7.16
CA CYS A 82 -8.82 2.75 -7.60
C CYS A 82 -9.37 1.42 -8.16
N MET A 83 -10.61 1.04 -7.81
CA MET A 83 -11.28 -0.17 -8.31
C MET A 83 -11.93 -0.01 -9.68
N ASN A 84 -11.94 1.19 -10.26
CA ASN A 84 -12.51 1.46 -11.58
C ASN A 84 -11.49 2.12 -12.54
N GLU A 85 -11.91 2.43 -13.78
CA GLU A 85 -11.03 3.02 -14.80
C GLU A 85 -11.37 4.50 -15.10
N ARG A 86 -12.31 5.09 -14.37
CA ARG A 86 -12.76 6.47 -14.65
C ARG A 86 -11.78 7.44 -13.98
N PRO A 87 -11.29 8.46 -14.72
CA PRO A 87 -10.50 9.53 -14.14
C PRO A 87 -11.27 10.23 -13.02
N TYR A 88 -10.56 10.64 -11.99
CA TYR A 88 -11.07 11.42 -10.88
C TYR A 88 -10.65 12.88 -11.03
N MET A 89 -11.59 13.80 -10.88
CA MET A 89 -11.33 15.23 -11.01
C MET A 89 -10.97 15.83 -9.66
N ILE A 90 -9.84 16.51 -9.60
CA ILE A 90 -9.43 17.32 -8.44
C ILE A 90 -9.05 18.69 -8.98
N GLU A 91 -9.71 19.73 -8.48
CA GLU A 91 -9.65 21.06 -9.09
C GLU A 91 -10.04 20.92 -10.58
N ASP A 92 -9.27 21.45 -11.50
CA ASP A 92 -9.50 21.32 -12.95
C ASP A 92 -8.64 20.24 -13.61
N THR A 93 -8.04 19.33 -12.81
CA THR A 93 -7.13 18.30 -13.29
C THR A 93 -7.75 16.90 -13.17
N ALA A 94 -7.70 16.15 -14.28
CA ALA A 94 -8.13 14.76 -14.32
C ALA A 94 -6.96 13.84 -13.99
N TYR A 95 -7.11 13.05 -12.94
CA TYR A 95 -6.13 12.05 -12.51
C TYR A 95 -6.61 10.65 -12.87
N ALA A 96 -5.75 9.85 -13.49
CA ALA A 96 -6.05 8.44 -13.69
C ALA A 96 -6.02 7.69 -12.33
N PRO A 97 -6.90 6.68 -12.10
CA PRO A 97 -6.90 5.93 -10.85
C PRO A 97 -5.56 5.30 -10.49
N GLY A 98 -4.78 4.86 -11.49
CA GLY A 98 -3.43 4.33 -11.27
C GLY A 98 -2.43 5.38 -10.80
N GLU A 99 -2.59 6.65 -11.20
CA GLU A 99 -1.76 7.76 -10.72
C GLU A 99 -2.09 8.06 -9.25
N LEU A 100 -3.39 8.13 -8.89
CA LEU A 100 -3.81 8.34 -7.50
C LEU A 100 -3.34 7.21 -6.59
N LEU A 101 -3.42 5.96 -7.07
CA LEU A 101 -2.91 4.81 -6.33
C LEU A 101 -1.39 4.90 -6.12
N ALA A 102 -0.62 5.31 -7.15
CA ALA A 102 0.81 5.52 -7.03
C ALA A 102 1.15 6.58 -5.99
N VAL A 103 0.44 7.71 -6.04
CA VAL A 103 0.60 8.81 -5.10
C VAL A 103 0.27 8.37 -3.67
N PHE A 104 -0.83 7.65 -3.49
CA PHE A 104 -1.22 7.13 -2.17
C PHE A 104 -0.17 6.17 -1.59
N LEU A 105 0.26 5.18 -2.37
CA LEU A 105 1.30 4.24 -1.95
C LEU A 105 2.59 4.97 -1.57
N LYS A 106 3.03 5.92 -2.40
CA LYS A 106 4.22 6.72 -2.15
C LYS A 106 4.09 7.54 -0.86
N ALA A 107 3.00 8.29 -0.71
CA ALA A 107 2.78 9.14 0.44
C ALA A 107 2.68 8.32 1.75
N ALA A 108 2.01 7.18 1.72
CA ALA A 108 1.91 6.28 2.88
C ALA A 108 3.27 5.70 3.26
N LEU A 109 4.05 5.20 2.30
CA LEU A 109 5.38 4.65 2.55
C LEU A 109 6.38 5.72 3.03
N GLN A 110 6.26 6.96 2.56
CA GLN A 110 7.06 8.09 3.04
C GLN A 110 6.68 8.48 4.48
N ALA A 111 5.38 8.57 4.79
CA ALA A 111 4.89 8.89 6.12
C ALA A 111 5.30 7.82 7.15
N ALA A 112 5.33 6.56 6.75
CA ALA A 112 5.83 5.44 7.56
C ALA A 112 7.37 5.40 7.70
N GLY A 113 8.10 6.30 7.02
CA GLY A 113 9.57 6.30 7.01
C GLY A 113 10.19 5.09 6.33
N VAL A 114 9.43 4.40 5.48
CA VAL A 114 9.89 3.19 4.77
C VAL A 114 10.65 3.55 3.50
N ILE A 115 10.30 4.66 2.85
CA ILE A 115 11.00 5.16 1.67
C ILE A 115 11.87 6.35 2.08
N GLU A 116 13.18 6.14 2.07
CA GLU A 116 14.18 7.19 2.19
C GLU A 116 15.07 7.22 0.93
N PRO A 117 15.74 8.35 0.63
CA PRO A 117 16.69 8.42 -0.46
C PRO A 117 17.78 7.34 -0.33
N GLY A 118 17.89 6.47 -1.33
CA GLY A 118 18.88 5.38 -1.35
C GLY A 118 18.37 4.03 -0.82
N LEU A 119 17.14 3.96 -0.31
CA LEU A 119 16.53 2.69 0.09
C LEU A 119 15.96 1.98 -1.16
N GLN A 120 16.33 0.72 -1.34
CA GLN A 120 15.79 -0.11 -2.44
C GLN A 120 14.72 -1.07 -1.92
N ILE A 121 13.57 -1.04 -2.57
CA ILE A 121 12.52 -2.04 -2.36
C ILE A 121 12.92 -3.32 -3.08
N ALA A 122 13.16 -4.40 -2.35
CA ALA A 122 13.48 -5.72 -2.91
C ALA A 122 12.24 -6.41 -3.49
N GLY A 123 11.08 -6.12 -2.91
CA GLY A 123 9.78 -6.59 -3.38
C GLY A 123 8.66 -5.94 -2.61
N ILE A 124 7.51 -5.83 -3.24
CA ILE A 124 6.27 -5.35 -2.63
C ILE A 124 5.12 -6.26 -3.02
N THR A 125 4.31 -6.65 -2.05
CA THR A 125 3.04 -7.33 -2.26
C THR A 125 1.93 -6.38 -1.80
N VAL A 126 1.03 -6.03 -2.70
CA VAL A 126 -0.22 -5.34 -2.33
C VAL A 126 -1.30 -6.38 -2.16
N THR A 127 -2.00 -6.35 -1.03
CA THR A 127 -3.19 -7.16 -0.76
C THR A 127 -4.44 -6.30 -0.83
N THR A 128 -5.56 -6.88 -1.23
CA THR A 128 -6.85 -6.18 -1.32
C THR A 128 -8.01 -7.15 -1.11
N PRO A 129 -9.18 -6.69 -0.60
CA PRO A 129 -10.35 -7.53 -0.42
C PRO A 129 -10.84 -8.21 -1.70
N LYS A 130 -10.70 -7.53 -2.83
CA LYS A 130 -11.22 -8.00 -4.12
C LYS A 130 -10.30 -7.62 -5.28
N LEU A 131 -10.02 -8.58 -6.15
CA LEU A 131 -9.30 -8.34 -7.39
C LEU A 131 -10.28 -8.03 -8.53
N THR A 132 -10.20 -6.81 -9.04
CA THR A 132 -10.90 -6.42 -10.27
C THR A 132 -9.89 -6.23 -11.41
N ARG A 133 -10.34 -6.38 -12.66
CA ARG A 133 -9.49 -6.12 -13.84
C ARG A 133 -8.97 -4.67 -13.82
N ALA A 134 -9.81 -3.72 -13.43
CA ALA A 134 -9.45 -2.31 -13.32
C ALA A 134 -8.35 -2.10 -12.27
N PHE A 135 -8.50 -2.68 -11.07
CA PHE A 135 -7.50 -2.55 -10.03
C PHE A 135 -6.15 -3.14 -10.44
N VAL A 136 -6.14 -4.32 -11.05
CA VAL A 136 -4.90 -4.94 -11.56
C VAL A 136 -4.18 -4.01 -12.55
N LYS A 137 -4.93 -3.36 -13.45
CA LYS A 137 -4.39 -2.39 -14.41
C LYS A 137 -3.86 -1.14 -13.71
N ASN A 138 -4.62 -0.58 -12.77
CA ASN A 138 -4.24 0.62 -12.02
C ASN A 138 -3.02 0.37 -11.13
N LEU A 139 -2.95 -0.79 -10.48
CA LEU A 139 -1.79 -1.15 -9.67
C LEU A 139 -0.52 -1.36 -10.51
N ARG A 140 -0.63 -1.94 -11.71
CA ARG A 140 0.50 -2.01 -12.63
C ARG A 140 1.01 -0.64 -13.03
N CYS A 141 0.10 0.28 -13.36
CA CYS A 141 0.43 1.68 -13.63
C CYS A 141 1.14 2.32 -12.41
N ALA A 142 0.59 2.12 -11.21
CA ALA A 142 1.19 2.62 -9.99
C ALA A 142 2.61 2.09 -9.76
N TYR A 143 2.86 0.81 -9.97
CA TYR A 143 4.19 0.22 -9.85
C TYR A 143 5.18 0.79 -10.88
N GLU A 144 4.74 1.01 -12.12
CA GLU A 144 5.55 1.62 -13.17
C GLU A 144 5.93 3.07 -12.80
N LEU A 145 4.98 3.87 -12.30
CA LEU A 145 5.22 5.23 -11.82
C LEU A 145 6.16 5.29 -10.60
N LEU A 146 6.08 4.30 -9.73
CA LEU A 146 6.96 4.17 -8.56
C LEU A 146 8.34 3.58 -8.92
N GLY A 147 8.57 3.18 -10.16
CA GLY A 147 9.82 2.56 -10.59
C GLY A 147 10.04 1.16 -10.03
N ILE A 148 8.98 0.46 -9.61
CA ILE A 148 9.06 -0.89 -9.06
C ILE A 148 9.07 -1.91 -10.22
N PRO A 149 10.16 -2.71 -10.38
CA PRO A 149 10.25 -3.68 -11.45
C PRO A 149 9.18 -4.78 -11.34
N ARG A 150 8.66 -5.24 -12.49
CA ARG A 150 7.60 -6.29 -12.54
C ARG A 150 7.95 -7.56 -11.76
N GLY A 151 9.22 -7.98 -11.76
CA GLY A 151 9.67 -9.16 -11.02
C GLY A 151 9.75 -8.97 -9.50
N ARG A 152 9.41 -7.78 -8.99
CA ARG A 152 9.42 -7.42 -7.58
C ARG A 152 8.06 -6.90 -7.08
N ALA A 153 7.06 -6.93 -7.94
CA ALA A 153 5.73 -6.37 -7.71
C ALA A 153 4.68 -7.48 -7.76
N TYR A 154 4.01 -7.71 -6.65
CA TYR A 154 3.04 -8.79 -6.46
C TYR A 154 1.70 -8.21 -6.03
N LEU A 155 0.65 -8.98 -6.28
CA LEU A 155 -0.73 -8.66 -5.93
C LEU A 155 -1.43 -9.92 -5.47
N GLN A 156 -2.15 -9.84 -4.36
CA GLN A 156 -2.91 -10.94 -3.80
C GLN A 156 -4.30 -10.48 -3.33
N GLU A 157 -5.28 -11.36 -3.39
CA GLU A 157 -6.55 -11.18 -2.72
C GLU A 157 -6.45 -11.65 -1.26
N TYR A 158 -7.28 -11.11 -0.37
CA TYR A 158 -7.28 -11.48 1.05
C TYR A 158 -7.42 -12.98 1.28
N THR A 159 -8.28 -13.65 0.51
CA THR A 159 -8.48 -15.10 0.62
C THR A 159 -7.18 -15.86 0.34
N GLU A 160 -6.43 -15.44 -0.68
CA GLU A 160 -5.15 -16.03 -1.03
C GLU A 160 -4.09 -15.76 0.05
N SER A 161 -4.00 -14.51 0.52
CA SER A 161 -3.08 -14.12 1.60
C SER A 161 -3.36 -14.88 2.90
N PHE A 162 -4.64 -15.01 3.26
CA PHE A 162 -5.05 -15.79 4.44
C PHE A 162 -4.68 -17.27 4.29
N TYR A 163 -4.85 -17.84 3.10
CA TYR A 163 -4.48 -19.21 2.82
C TYR A 163 -2.97 -19.45 3.02
N TYR A 164 -2.13 -18.59 2.43
CA TYR A 164 -0.67 -18.69 2.60
C TYR A 164 -0.24 -18.50 4.05
N HIS A 165 -0.81 -17.52 4.74
CA HIS A 165 -0.53 -17.30 6.16
C HIS A 165 -0.89 -18.53 7.00
N THR A 166 -2.07 -19.13 6.77
CA THR A 166 -2.51 -20.31 7.49
C THR A 166 -1.60 -21.52 7.23
N LEU A 167 -1.15 -21.71 5.99
CA LEU A 167 -0.21 -22.77 5.65
C LEU A 167 1.16 -22.56 6.29
N TYR A 168 1.62 -21.32 6.38
CA TYR A 168 2.89 -21.00 7.03
C TYR A 168 2.83 -21.26 8.54
N GLN A 169 1.74 -20.86 9.19
CA GLN A 169 1.55 -21.07 10.64
C GLN A 169 1.26 -22.53 11.02
N LYS A 170 0.69 -23.30 10.11
CA LYS A 170 0.28 -24.70 10.34
C LYS A 170 0.71 -25.63 9.22
N PRO A 171 2.03 -25.87 9.09
CA PRO A 171 2.56 -26.70 8.00
C PRO A 171 2.00 -28.14 8.00
N GLU A 172 1.48 -28.63 9.14
CA GLU A 172 0.80 -29.91 9.24
C GLU A 172 -0.49 -29.99 8.42
N LEU A 173 -1.16 -28.86 8.14
CA LEU A 173 -2.34 -28.83 7.27
C LEU A 173 -1.97 -29.10 5.82
N TRP A 174 -0.79 -28.69 5.41
CA TRP A 174 -0.26 -28.94 4.07
C TRP A 174 0.02 -30.41 3.84
N SER A 175 0.65 -31.10 4.78
CA SER A 175 0.98 -32.52 4.68
C SER A 175 -0.24 -33.43 4.66
N ARG A 176 -1.33 -33.04 5.33
CA ARG A 176 -2.60 -33.80 5.34
C ARG A 176 -3.35 -33.73 4.01
N ASN A 177 -3.30 -32.60 3.32
CA ASN A 177 -4.05 -32.41 2.07
C ASN A 177 -3.37 -33.03 0.85
N VAL A 178 -2.05 -33.15 0.84
CA VAL A 178 -1.31 -33.81 -0.25
C VAL A 178 -1.63 -35.31 -0.33
N GLY A 179 -2.06 -35.92 0.75
CA GLY A 179 -2.50 -37.34 0.79
C GLY A 179 -3.90 -37.58 0.19
N MET A 180 -4.74 -36.53 0.02
CA MET A 180 -6.10 -36.66 -0.52
C MET A 180 -6.18 -36.63 -2.05
N PHE A 181 -5.11 -36.24 -2.74
CA PHE A 181 -5.05 -36.15 -4.21
C PHE A 181 -4.17 -37.19 -4.88
N ARG A 182 -3.98 -38.33 -4.22
CA ARG A 182 -3.33 -39.53 -4.83
C ARG A 182 -4.36 -40.61 -5.16
#